data_deedf192689528ff8f3f331009e1c199
#
_entry.id   deedf192689528ff8f3f331009e1c199
#
_cell.length_a   1.000
_cell.length_b   1.000
_cell.length_c   1.000
_cell.angle_alpha   90.00
_cell.angle_beta   90.00
_cell.angle_gamma   90.00
#
_symmetry.space_group_name_H-M   'P 1'
#
loop_
_entity.id
_entity.type
_entity.pdbx_description
1 polymer ?
#
loop_
_entity_poly.entity_id
_entity_poly.type
_entity_poly.pdbx_seq_one_letter_code
_entity_poly.pdbx_strand_id
1 'polypeptide(L)'
;MGREMKPMKEKIKNHPYLFLAAIFALLFLAGNELAAVTDTAESNYALTAKEMVLSGDWMSPQIYGHYWYDKPIFFYWELALSFAAFGFNEFAARLPSAVFGVASVLYTFWFSSKVYDRKTGWTAALILGTSLEFWLLSKAVVTDAALFFFMSVSIASF
;
A
#
# COMPACT_ATOMS: atom_id res chain seq x y z
N MET A 1 32.99 -25.83 -4.37
CA MET A 1 32.87 -24.59 -3.57
C MET A 1 31.40 -24.50 -3.15
N GLY A 2 31.05 -25.19 -2.03
CA GLY A 2 29.69 -25.30 -1.53
C GLY A 2 29.26 -24.00 -0.82
N ARG A 3 28.31 -23.26 -1.37
CA ARG A 3 27.56 -22.26 -0.61
C ARG A 3 26.68 -23.02 0.38
N GLU A 4 27.08 -23.14 1.63
CA GLU A 4 26.19 -23.57 2.69
C GLU A 4 24.98 -22.65 2.71
N MET A 5 23.81 -23.19 2.39
CA MET A 5 22.54 -22.45 2.53
C MET A 5 22.29 -22.26 4.02
N LYS A 6 22.55 -21.07 4.54
CA LYS A 6 22.16 -20.73 5.91
C LYS A 6 20.69 -21.07 6.12
N PRO A 7 20.34 -21.75 7.21
CA PRO A 7 18.96 -22.16 7.45
C PRO A 7 18.03 -20.97 7.40
N MET A 8 16.83 -21.15 6.82
CA MET A 8 15.84 -20.07 6.58
C MET A 8 15.59 -19.23 7.83
N LYS A 9 15.58 -19.85 9.01
CA LYS A 9 15.44 -19.16 10.31
C LYS A 9 16.52 -18.11 10.56
N GLU A 10 17.74 -18.35 10.13
CA GLU A 10 18.86 -17.42 10.29
C GLU A 10 18.73 -16.22 9.33
N LYS A 11 18.27 -16.46 8.10
CA LYS A 11 17.99 -15.40 7.13
C LYS A 11 16.85 -14.47 7.60
N ILE A 12 15.76 -15.03 8.13
CA ILE A 12 14.65 -14.28 8.70
C ILE A 12 15.10 -13.44 9.91
N LYS A 13 15.95 -14.02 10.76
CA LYS A 13 16.50 -13.31 11.91
C LYS A 13 17.38 -12.13 11.50
N ASN A 14 18.15 -12.28 10.41
CA ASN A 14 19.10 -11.26 9.95
C ASN A 14 18.46 -10.17 9.07
N HIS A 15 17.37 -10.49 8.34
CA HIS A 15 16.72 -9.58 7.42
C HIS A 15 15.18 -9.53 7.60
N PRO A 16 14.68 -9.13 8.78
CA PRO A 16 13.25 -9.19 9.08
C PRO A 16 12.41 -8.29 8.18
N TYR A 17 12.91 -7.09 7.86
CA TYR A 17 12.20 -6.16 6.98
C TYR A 17 12.03 -6.71 5.57
N LEU A 18 13.07 -7.31 5.00
CA LEU A 18 13.00 -7.90 3.67
C LEU A 18 12.00 -9.07 3.64
N PHE A 19 11.98 -9.87 4.69
CA PHE A 19 11.08 -11.01 4.80
C PHE A 19 9.61 -10.56 4.94
N LEU A 20 9.34 -9.59 5.83
CA LEU A 20 8.01 -9.01 5.97
C LEU A 20 7.56 -8.30 4.69
N ALA A 21 8.43 -7.49 4.08
CA ALA A 21 8.13 -6.82 2.83
C ALA A 21 7.77 -7.82 1.72
N ALA A 22 8.53 -8.90 1.56
CA ALA A 22 8.27 -9.91 0.53
C ALA A 22 6.94 -10.64 0.74
N ILE A 23 6.64 -11.06 1.98
CA ILE A 23 5.39 -11.77 2.29
C ILE A 23 4.18 -10.85 2.10
N PHE A 24 4.22 -9.64 2.66
CA PHE A 24 3.07 -8.74 2.59
C PHE A 24 2.93 -8.08 1.21
N ALA A 25 4.01 -7.86 0.47
CA ALA A 25 3.91 -7.49 -0.93
C ALA A 25 3.21 -8.60 -1.74
N LEU A 26 3.59 -9.86 -1.56
CA LEU A 26 2.90 -10.97 -2.19
C LEU A 26 1.42 -11.03 -1.77
N LEU A 27 1.11 -10.90 -0.48
CA LEU A 27 -0.25 -10.98 0.04
C LEU A 27 -1.16 -9.85 -0.48
N PHE A 28 -0.63 -8.62 -0.56
CA PHE A 28 -1.41 -7.45 -0.95
C PHE A 28 -1.43 -7.19 -2.47
N LEU A 29 -0.45 -7.71 -3.23
CA LEU A 29 -0.39 -7.54 -4.68
C LEU A 29 -0.99 -8.73 -5.46
N ALA A 30 -0.91 -9.96 -4.91
CA ALA A 30 -1.37 -11.13 -5.63
C ALA A 30 -2.86 -11.05 -5.98
N GLY A 31 -3.17 -11.21 -7.27
CA GLY A 31 -4.55 -11.22 -7.78
C GLY A 31 -5.20 -9.84 -7.94
N ASN A 32 -4.45 -8.74 -7.77
CA ASN A 32 -5.00 -7.40 -7.94
C ASN A 32 -5.44 -7.12 -9.39
N GLU A 33 -4.87 -7.82 -10.35
CA GLU A 33 -5.22 -7.75 -11.77
C GLU A 33 -6.45 -8.59 -12.16
N LEU A 34 -6.90 -9.52 -11.28
CA LEU A 34 -7.95 -10.49 -11.62
C LEU A 34 -9.36 -9.94 -11.40
N ALA A 35 -9.53 -9.00 -10.50
CA ALA A 35 -10.82 -8.43 -10.16
C ALA A 35 -10.97 -7.04 -10.76
N ALA A 36 -11.98 -6.83 -11.58
CA ALA A 36 -12.28 -5.50 -12.12
C ALA A 36 -12.61 -4.49 -10.98
N VAL A 37 -12.27 -3.24 -11.19
CA VAL A 37 -12.67 -2.13 -10.30
C VAL A 37 -14.12 -1.79 -10.63
N THR A 38 -15.06 -2.38 -9.90
CA THR A 38 -16.50 -2.27 -10.15
C THR A 38 -17.24 -1.43 -9.12
N ASP A 39 -16.66 -1.21 -7.95
CA ASP A 39 -17.22 -0.30 -6.96
C ASP A 39 -17.24 1.14 -7.51
N THR A 40 -18.35 1.83 -7.32
CA THR A 40 -18.56 3.17 -7.87
C THR A 40 -17.55 4.18 -7.33
N ALA A 41 -17.19 4.10 -6.04
CA ALA A 41 -16.23 5.01 -5.43
C ALA A 41 -14.81 4.75 -5.97
N GLU A 42 -14.37 3.49 -5.98
CA GLU A 42 -13.06 3.10 -6.52
C GLU A 42 -12.92 3.48 -8.00
N SER A 43 -13.98 3.24 -8.79
CA SER A 43 -14.01 3.57 -10.22
C SER A 43 -13.87 5.07 -10.47
N ASN A 44 -14.56 5.90 -9.68
CA ASN A 44 -14.45 7.36 -9.78
C ASN A 44 -13.05 7.85 -9.43
N TYR A 45 -12.41 7.28 -8.41
CA TYR A 45 -11.04 7.65 -8.04
C TYR A 45 -10.04 7.28 -9.13
N ALA A 46 -10.16 6.06 -9.65
CA ALA A 46 -9.30 5.60 -10.74
C ALA A 46 -9.51 6.44 -12.02
N LEU A 47 -10.76 6.77 -12.37
CA LEU A 47 -11.07 7.61 -13.52
C LEU A 47 -10.52 9.02 -13.37
N THR A 48 -10.69 9.64 -12.19
CA THR A 48 -10.14 10.98 -11.91
C THR A 48 -8.62 11.00 -12.09
N ALA A 49 -7.91 10.04 -11.51
CA ALA A 49 -6.46 9.96 -11.67
C ALA A 49 -6.03 9.68 -13.12
N LYS A 50 -6.80 8.87 -13.87
CA LYS A 50 -6.59 8.64 -15.30
C LYS A 50 -6.76 9.93 -16.11
N GLU A 51 -7.80 10.73 -15.86
CA GLU A 51 -8.02 12.01 -16.54
C GLU A 51 -6.89 12.99 -16.24
N MET A 52 -6.38 13.04 -15.01
CA MET A 52 -5.19 13.84 -14.66
C MET A 52 -3.97 13.47 -15.49
N VAL A 53 -3.70 12.16 -15.68
CA VAL A 53 -2.57 11.71 -16.50
C VAL A 53 -2.78 12.07 -17.97
N LEU A 54 -4.00 11.88 -18.51
CA LEU A 54 -4.31 12.14 -19.92
C LEU A 54 -4.32 13.63 -20.27
N SER A 55 -4.81 14.49 -19.37
CA SER A 55 -4.86 15.94 -19.58
C SER A 55 -3.51 16.63 -19.30
N GLY A 56 -2.64 15.99 -18.50
CA GLY A 56 -1.41 16.60 -17.98
C GLY A 56 -1.65 17.62 -16.86
N ASP A 57 -2.91 17.84 -16.46
CA ASP A 57 -3.26 18.70 -15.32
C ASP A 57 -3.30 17.88 -14.03
N TRP A 58 -2.20 17.92 -13.28
CA TRP A 58 -2.04 17.20 -12.01
C TRP A 58 -2.52 17.98 -10.80
N MET A 59 -3.02 19.22 -11.01
CA MET A 59 -3.46 20.09 -9.91
C MET A 59 -4.96 20.19 -9.78
N SER A 60 -5.68 19.93 -10.87
CA SER A 60 -7.14 20.09 -10.93
C SER A 60 -7.82 18.74 -11.23
N PRO A 61 -8.10 17.92 -10.20
CA PRO A 61 -8.80 16.65 -10.39
C PRO A 61 -10.12 16.85 -11.13
N GLN A 62 -10.37 16.05 -12.15
CA GLN A 62 -11.58 16.10 -12.96
C GLN A 62 -12.14 14.69 -13.17
N ILE A 63 -13.45 14.61 -13.39
CA ILE A 63 -14.17 13.42 -13.82
C ILE A 63 -15.22 13.81 -14.85
N TYR A 64 -15.19 13.21 -16.03
CA TYR A 64 -16.05 13.57 -17.17
C TYR A 64 -15.99 15.07 -17.56
N GLY A 65 -14.79 15.67 -17.42
CA GLY A 65 -14.60 17.09 -17.73
C GLY A 65 -15.14 18.07 -16.66
N HIS A 66 -15.59 17.59 -15.52
CA HIS A 66 -16.02 18.40 -14.38
C HIS A 66 -15.03 18.29 -13.22
N TYR A 67 -14.76 19.41 -12.54
CA TYR A 67 -13.90 19.41 -11.35
C TYR A 67 -14.46 18.50 -10.26
N TRP A 68 -13.56 17.66 -9.69
CA TRP A 68 -13.92 16.63 -8.72
C TRP A 68 -12.98 16.63 -7.53
N TYR A 69 -13.35 17.33 -6.47
CA TYR A 69 -12.53 17.51 -5.25
C TYR A 69 -13.05 16.64 -4.08
N ASP A 70 -13.38 15.39 -4.34
CA ASP A 70 -13.94 14.47 -3.33
C ASP A 70 -12.88 14.00 -2.31
N LYS A 71 -11.63 13.86 -2.75
CA LYS A 71 -10.51 13.39 -1.92
C LYS A 71 -9.33 14.36 -1.95
N PRO A 72 -8.43 14.30 -0.94
CA PRO A 72 -7.19 15.05 -0.96
C PRO A 72 -6.38 14.77 -2.24
N ILE A 73 -5.80 15.80 -2.82
CA ILE A 73 -5.04 15.73 -4.08
C ILE A 73 -3.92 14.68 -4.05
N PHE A 74 -3.31 14.47 -2.89
CA PHE A 74 -2.24 13.48 -2.70
C PHE A 74 -2.68 12.07 -3.12
N PHE A 75 -3.92 11.69 -2.80
CA PHE A 75 -4.48 10.39 -3.18
C PHE A 75 -4.55 10.22 -4.71
N TYR A 76 -4.96 11.25 -5.41
CA TYR A 76 -4.98 11.22 -6.88
C TYR A 76 -3.56 11.20 -7.48
N TRP A 77 -2.60 11.86 -6.85
CA TRP A 77 -1.20 11.83 -7.29
C TRP A 77 -0.58 10.44 -7.19
N GLU A 78 -0.82 9.72 -6.10
CA GLU A 78 -0.30 8.36 -5.98
C GLU A 78 -0.89 7.41 -7.03
N LEU A 79 -2.18 7.53 -7.34
CA LEU A 79 -2.84 6.79 -8.42
C LEU A 79 -2.31 7.21 -9.79
N ALA A 80 -2.20 8.51 -10.05
CA ALA A 80 -1.70 9.04 -11.32
C ALA A 80 -0.25 8.62 -11.59
N LEU A 81 0.61 8.65 -10.56
CA LEU A 81 1.99 8.14 -10.65
C LEU A 81 2.01 6.64 -10.98
N SER A 82 1.16 5.86 -10.34
CA SER A 82 1.05 4.43 -10.62
C SER A 82 0.59 4.17 -12.06
N PHE A 83 -0.42 4.90 -12.54
CA PHE A 83 -0.91 4.80 -13.92
C PHE A 83 0.13 5.26 -14.95
N ALA A 84 0.87 6.31 -14.66
CA ALA A 84 1.96 6.77 -15.54
C ALA A 84 3.09 5.74 -15.68
N ALA A 85 3.36 4.98 -14.61
CA ALA A 85 4.43 3.97 -14.60
C ALA A 85 4.00 2.61 -15.16
N PHE A 86 2.77 2.16 -14.89
CA PHE A 86 2.32 0.78 -15.17
C PHE A 86 1.13 0.71 -16.15
N GLY A 87 0.66 1.87 -16.63
CA GLY A 87 -0.52 1.94 -17.50
C GLY A 87 -1.85 1.88 -16.75
N PHE A 88 -2.95 2.08 -17.49
CA PHE A 88 -4.30 2.11 -16.93
C PHE A 88 -4.86 0.69 -16.80
N ASN A 89 -4.69 0.08 -15.65
CA ASN A 89 -5.17 -1.26 -15.34
C ASN A 89 -5.46 -1.41 -13.84
N GLU A 90 -6.11 -2.48 -13.45
CA GLU A 90 -6.54 -2.79 -12.09
C GLU A 90 -5.36 -2.95 -11.13
N PHE A 91 -4.27 -3.55 -11.59
CA PHE A 91 -3.05 -3.67 -10.79
C PHE A 91 -2.50 -2.29 -10.42
N ALA A 92 -2.36 -1.41 -11.40
CA ALA A 92 -1.84 -0.05 -11.17
C ALA A 92 -2.76 0.77 -10.27
N ALA A 93 -4.09 0.61 -10.38
CA ALA A 93 -5.05 1.28 -9.52
C ALA A 93 -4.89 0.88 -8.04
N ARG A 94 -4.60 -0.38 -7.75
CA ARG A 94 -4.49 -0.91 -6.38
C ARG A 94 -3.08 -0.86 -5.81
N LEU A 95 -2.07 -0.64 -6.64
CA LEU A 95 -0.67 -0.61 -6.23
C LEU A 95 -0.36 0.39 -5.10
N PRO A 96 -0.85 1.64 -5.11
CA PRO A 96 -0.60 2.58 -4.02
C PRO A 96 -1.06 2.07 -2.66
N SER A 97 -2.30 1.56 -2.57
CA SER A 97 -2.82 0.99 -1.32
C SER A 97 -1.99 -0.19 -0.82
N ALA A 98 -1.55 -1.08 -1.72
CA ALA A 98 -0.68 -2.19 -1.36
C ALA A 98 0.70 -1.72 -0.84
N VAL A 99 1.28 -0.70 -1.47
CA VAL A 99 2.57 -0.11 -1.04
C VAL A 99 2.45 0.48 0.38
N PHE A 100 1.41 1.30 0.63
CA PHE A 100 1.17 1.86 1.97
C PHE A 100 0.79 0.77 2.98
N GLY A 101 0.10 -0.29 2.56
CA GLY A 101 -0.17 -1.46 3.39
C GLY A 101 1.12 -2.14 3.86
N VAL A 102 2.05 -2.42 2.93
CA VAL A 102 3.37 -2.98 3.27
C VAL A 102 4.15 -2.03 4.17
N ALA A 103 4.19 -0.73 3.84
CA ALA A 103 4.88 0.27 4.64
C ALA A 103 4.35 0.34 6.07
N SER A 104 3.03 0.23 6.26
CA SER A 104 2.37 0.20 7.58
C SER A 104 2.79 -1.03 8.40
N VAL A 105 2.86 -2.21 7.78
CA VAL A 105 3.33 -3.43 8.46
C VAL A 105 4.78 -3.31 8.88
N LEU A 106 5.65 -2.80 8.01
CA LEU A 106 7.07 -2.59 8.31
C LEU A 106 7.28 -1.54 9.40
N TYR A 107 6.50 -0.47 9.36
CA TYR A 107 6.52 0.57 10.39
C TYR A 107 6.05 0.03 11.75
N THR A 108 4.97 -0.74 11.78
CA THR A 108 4.46 -1.40 12.98
C THR A 108 5.49 -2.34 13.58
N PHE A 109 6.17 -3.12 12.74
CA PHE A 109 7.29 -3.96 13.18
C PHE A 109 8.41 -3.14 13.81
N TRP A 110 8.85 -2.08 13.14
CA TRP A 110 9.91 -1.20 13.61
C TRP A 110 9.55 -0.54 14.94
N PHE A 111 8.39 0.12 15.00
CA PHE A 111 7.94 0.87 16.16
C PHE A 111 7.75 -0.04 17.37
N SER A 112 7.01 -1.14 17.23
CA SER A 112 6.78 -2.07 18.33
C SER A 112 8.06 -2.76 18.79
N SER A 113 9.00 -3.04 17.88
CA SER A 113 10.32 -3.58 18.23
C SER A 113 11.18 -2.59 19.01
N LYS A 114 11.02 -1.29 18.73
CA LYS A 114 11.76 -0.23 19.40
C LYS A 114 11.20 0.10 20.79
N VAL A 115 9.86 0.11 20.92
CA VAL A 115 9.18 0.47 22.19
C VAL A 115 9.19 -0.70 23.18
N TYR A 116 9.02 -1.91 22.72
CA TYR A 116 8.95 -3.11 23.56
C TYR A 116 10.14 -4.06 23.29
N ASP A 117 9.95 -5.03 22.40
CA ASP A 117 10.95 -5.96 21.96
C ASP A 117 10.66 -6.50 20.56
N ARG A 118 11.66 -7.19 19.99
CA ARG A 118 11.56 -7.73 18.62
C ARG A 118 10.46 -8.79 18.47
N LYS A 119 10.13 -9.51 19.53
CA LYS A 119 9.10 -10.54 19.54
C LYS A 119 7.71 -9.91 19.44
N THR A 120 7.50 -8.86 20.22
CA THR A 120 6.30 -8.01 20.14
C THR A 120 6.16 -7.36 18.77
N GLY A 121 7.27 -6.84 18.18
CA GLY A 121 7.28 -6.31 16.82
C GLY A 121 6.78 -7.30 15.78
N TRP A 122 7.28 -8.55 15.79
CA TRP A 122 6.81 -9.61 14.91
C TRP A 122 5.33 -9.90 15.08
N THR A 123 4.88 -10.04 16.33
CA THR A 123 3.47 -10.34 16.62
C THR A 123 2.56 -9.22 16.14
N ALA A 124 2.90 -7.96 16.43
CA ALA A 124 2.12 -6.80 16.01
C ALA A 124 2.02 -6.67 14.48
N ALA A 125 3.15 -6.83 13.78
CA ALA A 125 3.20 -6.78 12.32
C ALA A 125 2.36 -7.90 11.66
N LEU A 126 2.44 -9.11 12.19
CA LEU A 126 1.65 -10.23 11.70
C LEU A 126 0.16 -10.05 11.96
N ILE A 127 -0.24 -9.62 13.17
CA ILE A 127 -1.65 -9.35 13.49
C ILE A 127 -2.21 -8.28 12.56
N LEU A 128 -1.50 -7.15 12.39
CA LEU A 128 -1.95 -6.09 11.50
C LEU A 128 -2.10 -6.60 10.07
N GLY A 129 -1.04 -7.16 9.50
CA GLY A 129 -0.99 -7.52 8.09
C GLY A 129 -1.89 -8.70 7.71
N THR A 130 -2.31 -9.53 8.68
CA THR A 130 -3.25 -10.65 8.47
C THR A 130 -4.66 -10.34 8.93
N SER A 131 -4.93 -9.14 9.48
CA SER A 131 -6.31 -8.75 9.80
C SER A 131 -7.11 -8.58 8.51
N LEU A 132 -8.34 -9.10 8.48
CA LEU A 132 -9.16 -9.11 7.27
C LEU A 132 -9.43 -7.69 6.75
N GLU A 133 -9.79 -6.77 7.62
CA GLU A 133 -10.08 -5.38 7.25
C GLU A 133 -8.85 -4.70 6.63
N PHE A 134 -7.69 -4.82 7.27
CA PHE A 134 -6.47 -4.22 6.77
C PHE A 134 -6.02 -4.83 5.43
N TRP A 135 -6.23 -6.14 5.25
CA TRP A 135 -5.96 -6.83 3.99
C TRP A 135 -6.87 -6.31 2.87
N LEU A 136 -8.18 -6.14 3.13
CA LEU A 136 -9.13 -5.59 2.16
C LEU A 136 -8.75 -4.16 1.76
N LEU A 137 -8.48 -3.29 2.72
CA LEU A 137 -8.07 -1.89 2.47
C LEU A 137 -6.75 -1.80 1.70
N SER A 138 -5.81 -2.71 1.95
CA SER A 138 -4.54 -2.76 1.21
C SER A 138 -4.69 -3.25 -0.24
N LYS A 139 -5.87 -3.74 -0.64
CA LYS A 139 -6.18 -4.23 -1.99
C LYS A 139 -7.24 -3.39 -2.71
N ALA A 140 -7.81 -2.41 -2.05
CA ALA A 140 -8.83 -1.54 -2.60
C ALA A 140 -8.23 -0.22 -3.12
N VAL A 141 -8.95 0.47 -4.00
CA VAL A 141 -8.56 1.81 -4.48
C VAL A 141 -9.16 2.85 -3.52
N VAL A 142 -8.52 3.01 -2.35
CA VAL A 142 -9.03 3.85 -1.26
C VAL A 142 -7.94 4.66 -0.59
N THR A 143 -8.32 5.75 0.09
CA THR A 143 -7.40 6.64 0.82
C THR A 143 -6.85 6.03 2.11
N ASP A 144 -7.51 4.99 2.61
CA ASP A 144 -7.38 4.51 3.99
C ASP A 144 -6.00 3.93 4.29
N ALA A 145 -5.38 3.23 3.35
CA ALA A 145 -4.05 2.66 3.54
C ALA A 145 -2.97 3.75 3.75
N ALA A 146 -3.01 4.80 2.92
CA ALA A 146 -2.12 5.95 3.05
C ALA A 146 -2.40 6.73 4.35
N LEU A 147 -3.69 6.99 4.64
CA LEU A 147 -4.11 7.67 5.85
C LEU A 147 -3.63 6.92 7.10
N PHE A 148 -3.85 5.60 7.16
CA PHE A 148 -3.40 4.77 8.27
C PHE A 148 -1.89 4.87 8.46
N PHE A 149 -1.12 4.80 7.38
CA PHE A 149 0.35 4.90 7.44
C PHE A 149 0.79 6.25 8.03
N PHE A 150 0.33 7.37 7.46
CA PHE A 150 0.75 8.70 7.90
C PHE A 150 0.26 9.03 9.31
N MET A 151 -0.95 8.63 9.69
CA MET A 151 -1.46 8.79 11.06
C MET A 151 -0.61 7.99 12.06
N SER A 152 -0.28 6.75 11.73
CA SER A 152 0.55 5.89 12.60
C SER A 152 1.94 6.51 12.80
N VAL A 153 2.57 7.02 11.74
CA VAL A 153 3.86 7.72 11.81
C VAL A 153 3.75 8.99 12.64
N SER A 154 2.72 9.81 12.42
CA SER A 154 2.48 11.04 13.17
C SER A 154 2.34 10.79 14.67
N ILE A 155 1.45 9.88 15.05
CA ILE A 155 1.17 9.58 16.48
C ILE A 155 2.42 9.05 17.18
N ALA A 156 3.21 8.23 16.52
CA ALA A 156 4.41 7.64 17.10
C ALA A 156 5.63 8.58 17.11
N SER A 157 5.52 9.76 16.49
CA SER A 157 6.59 10.77 16.45
C SER A 157 6.49 11.75 17.62
N PHE A 158 5.41 11.72 18.39
CA PHE A 158 5.22 12.47 19.64
C PHE A 158 5.61 11.66 20.87
#